data_c7fd4c7991ab237bd24ec7c53617b8f1
#
_entry.id   c7fd4c7991ab237bd24ec7c53617b8f1
#
_cell.length_a   1.000
_cell.length_b   1.000
_cell.length_c   1.000
_cell.angle_alpha   90.00
_cell.angle_beta   90.00
_cell.angle_gamma   90.00
#
_symmetry.space_group_name_H-M   'P 1'
#
loop_
_entity.id
_entity.type
_entity.pdbx_description
1 polymer ?
#
loop_
_entity_poly.entity_id
_entity_poly.type
_entity_poly.pdbx_seq_one_letter_code
_entity_poly.pdbx_strand_id
1 'polypeptide(L)'
;MTLKHLLFSSLMLLSAGTAWADVEIDETNFPDANFRNWILSEYHGKDGVLTDAEIAAMKQIDVSLVGIQNLQGIEYFTALTSLSCGENQLTSLDVSKNVKLTKLGCGSNQLTSLNLSGCTALEILHCNDNQLTSLDVSGCTSLTTLNCYNNPLTSLDVSGCTALEWLDCGANQLTSLDVSGCTALEYLYCSNNQQLSSLDASGCTALKKLECRYNQQLSSLDASGCTALAYLDCFNNQLTSLIVSGCTALTLLSCSNNLLTSLDASGCTALTKLECGSNQLTSLNLSGCNALEILYCYDNQLTSLDVSGCTALGGLDCQNNQLTSLKVTGCTALTEFGCSNNQLTSLDVSGCTALRRLYCNSNQLTSLNVSGYDAMIELICSENQLTSLNVSGCTSLTTLWCYSNKIKGDSMAALVEGLPTVNNGTMQVIYYENEQNVMTTTQVVAAKIKGWIPQYTINGYSWYEYAGVDPLTEVNNVEVSDAADSAPWYTINGVELTEKPTAPGIYIHGGKKVIVK
;
A
#
# COMPACT_ATOMS: atom_id res chain seq x y z
N MET A 1 -35.09 66.78 67.36
CA MET A 1 -34.17 66.66 66.22
C MET A 1 -33.58 65.30 66.33
N THR A 2 -34.05 64.39 65.49
CA THR A 2 -33.91 62.94 65.65
C THR A 2 -32.88 62.41 64.67
N LEU A 3 -31.89 61.73 65.21
CA LEU A 3 -30.84 61.01 64.50
C LEU A 3 -31.39 59.66 64.06
N LYS A 4 -31.46 59.36 62.78
CA LYS A 4 -31.83 58.06 62.25
C LYS A 4 -30.58 57.26 62.03
N HIS A 5 -30.49 56.14 62.75
CA HIS A 5 -29.50 55.11 62.51
C HIS A 5 -29.82 54.32 61.20
N LEU A 6 -28.89 54.28 60.30
CA LEU A 6 -28.91 53.36 59.17
C LEU A 6 -28.22 52.08 59.61
N LEU A 7 -28.97 50.96 59.75
CA LEU A 7 -28.44 49.60 59.80
C LEU A 7 -28.16 49.15 58.40
N PHE A 8 -26.89 48.93 58.08
CA PHE A 8 -26.47 48.15 56.91
C PHE A 8 -26.57 46.66 57.32
N SER A 9 -27.61 45.96 56.85
CA SER A 9 -27.65 44.53 56.84
C SER A 9 -26.91 44.01 55.60
N SER A 10 -25.71 43.50 55.81
CA SER A 10 -24.99 42.73 54.79
C SER A 10 -25.74 41.41 54.53
N LEU A 11 -26.47 41.37 53.44
CA LEU A 11 -27.02 40.11 52.89
C LEU A 11 -25.85 39.31 52.30
N MET A 12 -25.29 38.38 53.06
CA MET A 12 -24.50 37.31 52.46
C MET A 12 -25.44 36.46 51.61
N LEU A 13 -25.35 36.58 50.30
CA LEU A 13 -25.86 35.58 49.39
C LEU A 13 -24.98 34.32 49.60
N LEU A 14 -25.40 33.39 50.46
CA LEU A 14 -24.98 32.02 50.36
C LEU A 14 -25.51 31.53 49.00
N SER A 15 -24.62 31.30 48.06
CA SER A 15 -24.89 30.41 46.95
C SER A 15 -25.13 29.03 47.58
N ALA A 16 -26.40 28.66 47.82
CA ALA A 16 -26.76 27.31 48.10
C ALA A 16 -26.42 26.47 46.85
N GLY A 17 -25.20 25.96 46.81
CA GLY A 17 -24.94 24.75 46.01
C GLY A 17 -25.94 23.71 46.53
N THR A 18 -26.72 23.14 45.67
CA THR A 18 -27.57 22.00 46.02
C THR A 18 -26.63 20.90 46.50
N ALA A 19 -26.50 20.77 47.84
CA ALA A 19 -25.88 19.60 48.42
C ALA A 19 -26.79 18.40 48.04
N TRP A 20 -26.26 17.49 47.28
CA TRP A 20 -26.92 16.22 47.04
C TRP A 20 -26.88 15.48 48.39
N ALA A 21 -27.97 14.84 48.75
CA ALA A 21 -27.92 13.88 49.87
C ALA A 21 -26.93 12.77 49.53
N ASP A 22 -26.19 12.28 50.52
CA ASP A 22 -25.32 11.12 50.37
C ASP A 22 -26.02 10.02 49.54
N VAL A 23 -25.28 9.45 48.55
CA VAL A 23 -25.83 8.48 47.60
C VAL A 23 -25.56 7.06 48.09
N GLU A 24 -26.60 6.32 48.37
CA GLU A 24 -26.46 4.89 48.74
C GLU A 24 -25.94 4.08 47.54
N ILE A 25 -24.95 3.20 47.78
CA ILE A 25 -24.39 2.30 46.76
C ILE A 25 -25.22 1.00 46.76
N ASP A 26 -26.40 1.07 46.18
CA ASP A 26 -27.37 0.00 46.12
C ASP A 26 -27.77 -0.34 44.65
N GLU A 27 -28.71 -1.27 44.50
CA GLU A 27 -29.21 -1.70 43.17
C GLU A 27 -30.05 -0.63 42.47
N THR A 28 -30.55 0.36 43.20
CA THR A 28 -31.36 1.45 42.67
C THR A 28 -30.49 2.49 41.99
N ASN A 29 -29.42 2.91 42.67
CA ASN A 29 -28.51 3.96 42.22
C ASN A 29 -27.44 3.40 41.27
N PHE A 30 -26.98 2.16 41.51
CA PHE A 30 -25.94 1.46 40.76
C PHE A 30 -26.41 0.04 40.43
N PRO A 31 -27.26 -0.18 39.42
CA PRO A 31 -27.89 -1.47 39.14
C PRO A 31 -26.90 -2.57 38.75
N ASP A 32 -25.76 -2.21 38.11
CA ASP A 32 -24.74 -3.17 37.71
C ASP A 32 -23.90 -3.63 38.90
N ALA A 33 -23.89 -4.93 39.16
CA ALA A 33 -23.19 -5.50 40.31
C ALA A 33 -21.67 -5.34 40.22
N ASN A 34 -21.10 -5.40 39.00
CA ASN A 34 -19.66 -5.24 38.81
C ASN A 34 -19.25 -3.78 39.05
N PHE A 35 -20.05 -2.82 38.58
CA PHE A 35 -19.81 -1.41 38.87
C PHE A 35 -19.94 -1.09 40.35
N ARG A 36 -21.01 -1.58 41.02
CA ARG A 36 -21.15 -1.45 42.48
C ARG A 36 -19.96 -2.01 43.24
N ASN A 37 -19.54 -3.24 42.91
CA ASN A 37 -18.38 -3.89 43.52
C ASN A 37 -17.10 -3.11 43.31
N TRP A 38 -16.91 -2.52 42.13
CA TRP A 38 -15.75 -1.66 41.82
C TRP A 38 -15.75 -0.42 42.72
N ILE A 39 -16.89 0.29 42.85
CA ILE A 39 -17.02 1.48 43.73
C ILE A 39 -16.71 1.10 45.17
N LEU A 40 -17.29 -0.01 45.68
CA LEU A 40 -17.08 -0.49 47.06
C LEU A 40 -15.63 -0.95 47.31
N SER A 41 -14.89 -1.35 46.30
CA SER A 41 -13.49 -1.78 46.44
C SER A 41 -12.50 -0.62 46.51
N GLU A 42 -12.86 0.54 45.98
CA GLU A 42 -12.04 1.73 45.99
C GLU A 42 -11.99 2.41 47.36
N TYR A 43 -11.18 3.42 47.56
CA TYR A 43 -11.05 4.15 48.81
C TYR A 43 -12.33 4.92 49.22
N HIS A 44 -13.21 5.18 48.25
CA HIS A 44 -14.46 5.90 48.42
C HIS A 44 -15.63 4.91 48.37
N GLY A 45 -16.64 5.12 49.23
CA GLY A 45 -17.85 4.31 49.26
C GLY A 45 -17.74 2.96 49.99
N LYS A 46 -16.66 2.67 50.73
CA LYS A 46 -16.48 1.39 51.47
C LYS A 46 -17.52 1.14 52.58
N ASP A 47 -18.14 2.18 53.06
CA ASP A 47 -19.22 2.11 54.05
C ASP A 47 -20.61 1.92 53.41
N GLY A 48 -20.65 1.83 52.06
CA GLY A 48 -21.89 1.65 51.29
C GLY A 48 -22.57 2.96 50.89
N VAL A 49 -21.93 4.10 51.13
CA VAL A 49 -22.47 5.41 50.83
C VAL A 49 -21.41 6.24 50.14
N LEU A 50 -21.78 7.04 49.16
CA LEU A 50 -20.94 8.08 48.51
C LEU A 50 -21.34 9.44 49.10
N THR A 51 -20.44 10.05 49.84
CA THR A 51 -20.60 11.43 50.33
C THR A 51 -20.30 12.46 49.22
N ASP A 52 -20.84 13.68 49.37
CA ASP A 52 -20.50 14.80 48.49
C ASP A 52 -18.99 15.05 48.38
N ALA A 53 -18.24 14.83 49.46
CA ALA A 53 -16.80 15.01 49.48
C ALA A 53 -16.07 13.93 48.64
N GLU A 54 -16.50 12.70 48.70
CA GLU A 54 -15.96 11.57 47.92
C GLU A 54 -16.29 11.74 46.44
N ILE A 55 -17.53 12.09 46.09
CA ILE A 55 -17.96 12.42 44.72
C ILE A 55 -17.12 13.57 44.18
N ALA A 56 -16.91 14.64 44.97
CA ALA A 56 -16.10 15.77 44.54
C ALA A 56 -14.60 15.47 44.38
N ALA A 57 -14.11 14.47 45.13
CA ALA A 57 -12.72 14.00 45.05
C ALA A 57 -12.48 13.08 43.82
N MET A 58 -13.51 12.36 43.35
CA MET A 58 -13.40 11.41 42.23
C MET A 58 -13.29 12.16 40.91
N LYS A 59 -12.06 12.26 40.41
CA LYS A 59 -11.73 12.95 39.14
C LYS A 59 -11.50 11.98 37.99
N GLN A 60 -11.15 10.75 38.29
CA GLN A 60 -10.82 9.73 37.30
C GLN A 60 -11.47 8.41 37.72
N ILE A 61 -12.10 7.74 36.76
CA ILE A 61 -12.67 6.39 36.90
C ILE A 61 -12.10 5.55 35.77
N ASP A 62 -11.50 4.42 36.12
CA ASP A 62 -11.11 3.38 35.18
C ASP A 62 -11.79 2.06 35.60
N VAL A 63 -12.76 1.70 34.80
CA VAL A 63 -13.54 0.46 34.93
C VAL A 63 -13.44 -0.38 33.67
N SER A 64 -12.33 -0.26 32.94
CA SER A 64 -12.09 -1.07 31.76
C SER A 64 -11.95 -2.54 32.13
N LEU A 65 -12.41 -3.46 31.26
CA LEU A 65 -12.29 -4.93 31.44
C LEU A 65 -12.96 -5.50 32.69
N VAL A 66 -13.93 -4.79 33.29
CA VAL A 66 -14.62 -5.24 34.54
C VAL A 66 -15.84 -6.10 34.23
N GLY A 67 -16.31 -6.16 32.98
CA GLY A 67 -17.50 -6.92 32.58
C GLY A 67 -18.81 -6.20 32.90
N ILE A 68 -18.79 -4.87 32.94
CA ILE A 68 -19.94 -4.01 33.25
C ILE A 68 -20.91 -4.00 32.05
N GLN A 69 -22.20 -4.11 32.31
CA GLN A 69 -23.28 -4.02 31.32
C GLN A 69 -24.04 -2.69 31.39
N ASN A 70 -24.00 -2.00 32.52
CA ASN A 70 -24.70 -0.74 32.73
C ASN A 70 -23.91 0.18 33.68
N LEU A 71 -23.64 1.40 33.22
CA LEU A 71 -22.94 2.43 34.01
C LEU A 71 -23.89 3.46 34.63
N GLN A 72 -25.19 3.13 34.83
CA GLN A 72 -26.07 3.99 35.61
C GLN A 72 -25.46 4.23 37.00
N GLY A 73 -25.53 5.47 37.47
CA GLY A 73 -24.83 5.96 38.67
C GLY A 73 -23.57 6.77 38.32
N ILE A 74 -23.06 6.69 37.08
CA ILE A 74 -21.93 7.54 36.65
C ILE A 74 -22.27 9.03 36.70
N GLU A 75 -23.55 9.37 36.55
CA GLU A 75 -24.08 10.74 36.60
C GLU A 75 -23.88 11.44 37.97
N TYR A 76 -23.69 10.68 39.06
CA TYR A 76 -23.37 11.24 40.36
C TYR A 76 -21.96 11.84 40.41
N PHE A 77 -21.01 11.34 39.65
CA PHE A 77 -19.62 11.77 39.66
C PHE A 77 -19.41 13.06 38.82
N THR A 78 -20.09 14.14 39.22
CA THR A 78 -20.09 15.44 38.48
C THR A 78 -18.75 16.15 38.45
N ALA A 79 -17.78 15.68 39.25
CA ALA A 79 -16.40 16.21 39.23
C ALA A 79 -15.46 15.46 38.31
N LEU A 80 -15.95 14.40 37.63
CA LEU A 80 -15.17 13.53 36.77
C LEU A 80 -14.58 14.28 35.58
N THR A 81 -13.28 14.09 35.37
CA THR A 81 -12.53 14.66 34.22
C THR A 81 -12.05 13.57 33.27
N SER A 82 -11.92 12.33 33.71
CA SER A 82 -11.52 11.20 32.89
C SER A 82 -12.34 9.96 33.22
N LEU A 83 -12.93 9.34 32.20
CA LEU A 83 -13.64 8.07 32.29
C LEU A 83 -13.07 7.08 31.28
N SER A 84 -12.56 5.94 31.77
CA SER A 84 -12.22 4.77 30.99
C SER A 84 -13.19 3.65 31.32
N CYS A 85 -13.99 3.21 30.36
CA CYS A 85 -14.94 2.10 30.50
C CYS A 85 -14.91 1.17 29.26
N GLY A 86 -13.77 1.15 28.56
CA GLY A 86 -13.56 0.29 27.40
C GLY A 86 -13.56 -1.20 27.75
N GLU A 87 -13.70 -2.06 26.73
CA GLU A 87 -13.67 -3.51 26.86
C GLU A 87 -14.66 -4.05 27.90
N ASN A 88 -15.90 -3.56 27.85
CA ASN A 88 -17.03 -3.98 28.67
C ASN A 88 -18.19 -4.48 27.80
N GLN A 89 -19.39 -4.52 28.33
CA GLN A 89 -20.60 -5.01 27.65
C GLN A 89 -21.71 -3.94 27.63
N LEU A 90 -21.29 -2.65 27.58
CA LEU A 90 -22.22 -1.52 27.60
C LEU A 90 -23.02 -1.47 26.30
N THR A 91 -24.33 -1.32 26.38
CA THR A 91 -25.20 -1.12 25.19
C THR A 91 -25.62 0.34 25.01
N SER A 92 -25.52 1.15 26.07
CA SER A 92 -25.73 2.60 26.05
C SER A 92 -24.83 3.27 27.07
N LEU A 93 -24.49 4.54 26.84
CA LEU A 93 -23.75 5.34 27.81
C LEU A 93 -24.25 6.79 27.74
N ASP A 94 -24.64 7.30 28.92
CA ASP A 94 -25.01 8.71 29.10
C ASP A 94 -24.05 9.37 30.09
N VAL A 95 -23.26 10.33 29.57
CA VAL A 95 -22.32 11.15 30.35
C VAL A 95 -22.72 12.62 30.37
N SER A 96 -23.98 12.95 30.05
CA SER A 96 -24.49 14.34 29.95
C SER A 96 -24.44 15.10 31.27
N LYS A 97 -24.27 14.42 32.42
CA LYS A 97 -24.06 15.04 33.73
C LYS A 97 -22.58 15.21 34.10
N ASN A 98 -21.69 14.52 33.40
CA ASN A 98 -20.24 14.57 33.63
C ASN A 98 -19.60 15.67 32.79
N VAL A 99 -20.13 16.89 32.84
CA VAL A 99 -19.79 18.04 31.98
C VAL A 99 -18.34 18.52 32.10
N LYS A 100 -17.59 18.00 33.10
CA LYS A 100 -16.15 18.31 33.27
C LYS A 100 -15.23 17.28 32.59
N LEU A 101 -15.81 16.26 31.93
CA LEU A 101 -15.00 15.30 31.21
C LEU A 101 -14.15 15.99 30.15
N THR A 102 -12.86 15.72 30.21
CA THR A 102 -11.87 16.05 29.18
C THR A 102 -11.46 14.79 28.39
N LYS A 103 -11.61 13.60 29.01
CA LYS A 103 -11.26 12.32 28.38
C LYS A 103 -12.35 11.28 28.61
N LEU A 104 -12.80 10.65 27.51
CA LEU A 104 -13.72 9.53 27.52
C LEU A 104 -13.20 8.40 26.63
N GLY A 105 -12.95 7.23 27.26
CA GLY A 105 -12.62 5.98 26.58
C GLY A 105 -13.74 4.96 26.82
N CYS A 106 -14.57 4.69 25.80
CA CYS A 106 -15.66 3.72 25.84
C CYS A 106 -15.59 2.73 24.66
N GLY A 107 -14.40 2.58 24.06
CA GLY A 107 -14.18 1.67 22.95
C GLY A 107 -14.37 0.20 23.33
N SER A 108 -14.57 -0.65 22.32
CA SER A 108 -14.76 -2.11 22.51
C SER A 108 -15.90 -2.43 23.48
N ASN A 109 -17.09 -1.95 23.14
CA ASN A 109 -18.34 -2.22 23.82
C ASN A 109 -19.42 -2.64 22.78
N GLN A 110 -20.70 -2.57 23.16
CA GLN A 110 -21.84 -2.86 22.30
C GLN A 110 -22.76 -1.62 22.20
N LEU A 111 -22.18 -0.40 22.33
CA LEU A 111 -22.94 0.83 22.39
C LEU A 111 -23.72 1.06 21.08
N THR A 112 -25.03 1.18 21.22
CA THR A 112 -25.93 1.65 20.15
C THR A 112 -26.25 3.14 20.29
N SER A 113 -26.01 3.71 21.48
CA SER A 113 -26.18 5.15 21.76
C SER A 113 -25.12 5.66 22.72
N LEU A 114 -24.65 6.90 22.50
CA LEU A 114 -23.72 7.63 23.35
C LEU A 114 -24.22 9.08 23.48
N ASN A 115 -24.53 9.49 24.70
CA ASN A 115 -24.99 10.85 24.98
C ASN A 115 -23.85 11.70 25.56
N LEU A 116 -23.37 12.68 24.78
CA LEU A 116 -22.29 13.60 25.12
C LEU A 116 -22.82 15.04 25.40
N SER A 117 -24.13 15.22 25.52
CA SER A 117 -24.73 16.55 25.67
C SER A 117 -24.12 17.29 26.87
N GLY A 118 -23.62 18.50 26.65
CA GLY A 118 -22.99 19.31 27.69
C GLY A 118 -21.51 19.02 27.95
N CYS A 119 -20.89 18.03 27.32
CA CYS A 119 -19.47 17.70 27.47
C CYS A 119 -18.58 18.64 26.62
N THR A 120 -18.73 19.95 26.80
CA THR A 120 -18.02 20.97 25.99
C THR A 120 -16.51 21.03 26.23
N ALA A 121 -16.07 20.47 27.38
CA ALA A 121 -14.65 20.39 27.75
C ALA A 121 -13.96 19.12 27.23
N LEU A 122 -14.68 18.24 26.50
CA LEU A 122 -14.13 16.97 26.03
C LEU A 122 -13.05 17.22 24.99
N GLU A 123 -11.85 16.75 25.28
CA GLU A 123 -10.64 16.86 24.44
C GLU A 123 -10.37 15.55 23.69
N ILE A 124 -10.61 14.39 24.35
CA ILE A 124 -10.31 13.07 23.81
C ILE A 124 -11.55 12.19 23.92
N LEU A 125 -12.01 11.68 22.80
CA LEU A 125 -13.08 10.68 22.70
C LEU A 125 -12.60 9.44 21.94
N HIS A 126 -12.58 8.30 22.63
CA HIS A 126 -12.40 6.99 22.01
C HIS A 126 -13.68 6.18 22.19
N CYS A 127 -14.44 6.00 21.11
CA CYS A 127 -15.68 5.20 21.06
C CYS A 127 -15.63 4.14 19.92
N ASN A 128 -14.43 3.78 19.52
CA ASN A 128 -14.18 2.75 18.51
C ASN A 128 -14.73 1.38 18.90
N ASP A 129 -14.94 0.50 17.90
CA ASP A 129 -15.40 -0.88 18.11
C ASP A 129 -16.72 -0.93 18.91
N ASN A 130 -17.75 -0.30 18.37
CA ASN A 130 -19.09 -0.26 18.93
C ASN A 130 -20.16 -0.49 17.84
N GLN A 131 -21.43 -0.25 18.16
CA GLN A 131 -22.57 -0.40 17.24
C GLN A 131 -23.31 0.93 17.04
N LEU A 132 -22.58 2.06 17.12
CA LEU A 132 -23.15 3.39 16.96
C LEU A 132 -23.57 3.61 15.52
N THR A 133 -24.86 3.91 15.28
CA THR A 133 -25.38 4.30 13.97
C THR A 133 -25.36 5.82 13.76
N SER A 134 -25.22 6.58 14.83
CA SER A 134 -25.06 8.03 14.85
C SER A 134 -24.15 8.45 16.01
N LEU A 135 -23.44 9.55 15.86
CA LEU A 135 -22.60 10.15 16.87
C LEU A 135 -22.72 11.67 16.77
N ASP A 136 -23.20 12.32 17.85
CA ASP A 136 -23.29 13.77 17.92
C ASP A 136 -22.12 14.30 18.77
N VAL A 137 -21.19 15.00 18.12
CA VAL A 137 -20.05 15.68 18.72
C VAL A 137 -20.12 17.20 18.53
N SER A 138 -21.25 17.72 18.04
CA SER A 138 -21.41 19.16 17.72
C SER A 138 -21.18 20.10 18.91
N GLY A 139 -21.43 19.61 20.14
CA GLY A 139 -21.18 20.34 21.39
C GLY A 139 -19.74 20.21 21.93
N CYS A 140 -18.93 19.30 21.38
CA CYS A 140 -17.58 19.00 21.90
C CYS A 140 -16.53 19.94 21.25
N THR A 141 -16.64 21.24 21.47
CA THR A 141 -15.84 22.25 20.79
C THR A 141 -14.35 22.25 21.15
N SER A 142 -13.98 21.56 22.26
CA SER A 142 -12.59 21.40 22.70
C SER A 142 -11.95 20.12 22.15
N LEU A 143 -12.69 19.33 21.35
CA LEU A 143 -12.24 18.01 20.89
C LEU A 143 -11.01 18.12 19.99
N THR A 144 -9.92 17.49 20.42
CA THR A 144 -8.66 17.40 19.67
C THR A 144 -8.46 16.01 19.07
N THR A 145 -9.01 14.96 19.71
CA THR A 145 -8.87 13.58 19.27
C THR A 145 -10.22 12.88 19.28
N LEU A 146 -10.61 12.38 18.10
CA LEU A 146 -11.81 11.55 17.93
C LEU A 146 -11.43 10.22 17.27
N ASN A 147 -11.65 9.12 18.01
CA ASN A 147 -11.63 7.76 17.46
C ASN A 147 -13.03 7.16 17.51
N CYS A 148 -13.68 7.07 16.36
CA CYS A 148 -14.96 6.38 16.17
C CYS A 148 -14.83 5.22 15.15
N TYR A 149 -13.60 4.70 14.97
CA TYR A 149 -13.31 3.57 14.10
C TYR A 149 -14.22 2.37 14.39
N ASN A 150 -14.57 1.63 13.34
CA ASN A 150 -15.36 0.39 13.42
C ASN A 150 -16.69 0.56 14.17
N ASN A 151 -17.54 1.38 13.58
CA ASN A 151 -18.95 1.56 13.95
C ASN A 151 -19.81 1.54 12.66
N PRO A 152 -21.12 1.34 12.73
CA PRO A 152 -22.01 1.46 11.57
C PRO A 152 -22.52 2.91 11.35
N LEU A 153 -21.67 3.93 11.54
CA LEU A 153 -22.04 5.34 11.32
C LEU A 153 -22.32 5.60 9.84
N THR A 154 -23.47 6.17 9.53
CA THR A 154 -23.86 6.55 8.15
C THR A 154 -23.50 8.01 7.82
N SER A 155 -23.32 8.84 8.85
CA SER A 155 -22.90 10.23 8.76
C SER A 155 -22.07 10.62 9.99
N LEU A 156 -21.20 11.61 9.85
CA LEU A 156 -20.42 12.18 10.94
C LEU A 156 -20.26 13.68 10.66
N ASP A 157 -20.78 14.52 11.55
CA ASP A 157 -20.60 15.98 11.50
C ASP A 157 -19.56 16.40 12.54
N VAL A 158 -18.43 16.91 12.04
CA VAL A 158 -17.32 17.44 12.84
C VAL A 158 -17.10 18.93 12.61
N SER A 159 -18.04 19.61 11.95
CA SER A 159 -17.91 21.04 11.57
C SER A 159 -17.71 21.98 12.77
N GLY A 160 -18.22 21.59 13.96
CA GLY A 160 -18.00 22.30 15.23
C GLY A 160 -16.67 22.02 15.93
N CYS A 161 -15.93 20.99 15.52
CA CYS A 161 -14.71 20.52 16.17
C CYS A 161 -13.47 21.21 15.59
N THR A 162 -13.40 22.55 15.68
CA THR A 162 -12.32 23.35 15.04
C THR A 162 -10.93 23.13 15.65
N ALA A 163 -10.85 22.53 16.85
CA ALA A 163 -9.62 22.15 17.52
C ALA A 163 -9.15 20.72 17.18
N LEU A 164 -9.89 20.00 16.33
CA LEU A 164 -9.61 18.60 16.03
C LEU A 164 -8.27 18.46 15.28
N GLU A 165 -7.37 17.68 15.89
CA GLU A 165 -6.03 17.38 15.38
C GLU A 165 -5.94 15.97 14.80
N TRP A 166 -6.71 15.03 15.39
CA TRP A 166 -6.69 13.63 15.01
C TRP A 166 -8.10 13.05 14.89
N LEU A 167 -8.43 12.52 13.72
CA LEU A 167 -9.72 11.88 13.43
C LEU A 167 -9.49 10.48 12.83
N ASP A 168 -10.02 9.46 13.51
CA ASP A 168 -10.20 8.13 12.92
C ASP A 168 -11.68 7.77 12.89
N CYS A 169 -12.24 7.79 11.68
CA CYS A 169 -13.60 7.38 11.35
C CYS A 169 -13.62 6.23 10.33
N GLY A 170 -12.53 5.47 10.25
CA GLY A 170 -12.43 4.30 9.36
C GLY A 170 -13.39 3.18 9.75
N ALA A 171 -13.60 2.24 8.84
CA ALA A 171 -14.50 1.09 9.00
C ALA A 171 -15.90 1.48 9.48
N ASN A 172 -16.51 2.46 8.81
CA ASN A 172 -17.88 2.92 9.02
C ASN A 172 -18.70 2.75 7.72
N GLN A 173 -19.87 3.37 7.65
CA GLN A 173 -20.77 3.37 6.50
C GLN A 173 -21.02 4.81 6.01
N LEU A 174 -20.05 5.70 6.20
CA LEU A 174 -20.18 7.11 5.81
C LEU A 174 -20.41 7.24 4.31
N THR A 175 -21.35 8.09 3.91
CA THR A 175 -21.63 8.41 2.51
C THR A 175 -20.89 9.65 2.03
N SER A 176 -20.61 10.56 2.94
CA SER A 176 -19.81 11.77 2.74
C SER A 176 -19.04 12.11 4.02
N LEU A 177 -17.94 12.82 3.88
CA LEU A 177 -17.17 13.36 5.00
C LEU A 177 -16.67 14.76 4.61
N ASP A 178 -17.06 15.77 5.39
CA ASP A 178 -16.60 17.13 5.28
C ASP A 178 -15.78 17.48 6.53
N VAL A 179 -14.50 17.72 6.34
CA VAL A 179 -13.57 18.17 7.38
C VAL A 179 -12.96 19.54 7.08
N SER A 180 -13.51 20.27 6.10
CA SER A 180 -13.00 21.57 5.65
C SER A 180 -12.92 22.63 6.76
N GLY A 181 -13.79 22.50 7.80
CA GLY A 181 -13.77 23.36 8.99
C GLY A 181 -12.70 22.97 10.03
N CYS A 182 -12.10 21.78 9.95
CA CYS A 182 -11.14 21.29 10.93
C CYS A 182 -9.72 21.78 10.57
N THR A 183 -9.48 23.06 10.69
CA THR A 183 -8.22 23.69 10.23
C THR A 183 -6.97 23.27 11.02
N ALA A 184 -7.15 22.70 12.22
CA ALA A 184 -6.08 22.14 13.04
C ALA A 184 -5.79 20.66 12.75
N LEU A 185 -6.57 20.00 11.85
CA LEU A 185 -6.48 18.57 11.61
C LEU A 185 -5.12 18.20 11.00
N GLU A 186 -4.39 17.34 11.72
CA GLU A 186 -3.09 16.84 11.31
C GLU A 186 -3.16 15.40 10.77
N TYR A 187 -4.08 14.58 11.27
CA TYR A 187 -4.19 13.16 10.95
C TYR A 187 -5.63 12.77 10.67
N LEU A 188 -5.91 12.33 9.45
CA LEU A 188 -7.22 11.85 9.02
C LEU A 188 -7.14 10.40 8.54
N TYR A 189 -7.88 9.52 9.21
CA TYR A 189 -8.06 8.12 8.84
C TYR A 189 -9.55 7.88 8.57
N CYS A 190 -9.92 7.68 7.31
CA CYS A 190 -11.31 7.45 6.88
C CYS A 190 -11.42 6.26 5.92
N SER A 191 -10.49 5.31 6.02
CA SER A 191 -10.45 4.10 5.19
C SER A 191 -11.63 3.16 5.47
N ASN A 192 -11.98 2.31 4.50
CA ASN A 192 -13.04 1.30 4.63
C ASN A 192 -14.46 1.86 4.89
N ASN A 193 -14.78 3.00 4.31
CA ASN A 193 -16.15 3.51 4.23
C ASN A 193 -16.70 3.20 2.83
N GLN A 194 -17.26 2.01 2.64
CA GLN A 194 -17.65 1.48 1.32
C GLN A 194 -18.63 2.35 0.54
N GLN A 195 -19.36 3.22 1.24
CA GLN A 195 -20.36 4.12 0.66
C GLN A 195 -19.84 5.56 0.49
N LEU A 196 -18.60 5.85 0.93
CA LEU A 196 -18.02 7.20 0.87
C LEU A 196 -17.82 7.61 -0.59
N SER A 197 -18.61 8.56 -1.05
CA SER A 197 -18.58 9.08 -2.43
C SER A 197 -17.92 10.46 -2.53
N SER A 198 -17.82 11.19 -1.41
CA SER A 198 -17.16 12.50 -1.35
C SER A 198 -16.39 12.68 -0.05
N LEU A 199 -15.20 13.26 -0.18
CA LEU A 199 -14.32 13.66 0.92
C LEU A 199 -13.85 15.08 0.63
N ASP A 200 -14.19 16.03 1.51
CA ASP A 200 -13.71 17.40 1.43
C ASP A 200 -12.72 17.70 2.58
N ALA A 201 -11.48 17.91 2.24
CA ALA A 201 -10.38 18.27 3.14
C ALA A 201 -9.74 19.61 2.73
N SER A 202 -10.39 20.42 1.90
CA SER A 202 -9.81 21.60 1.25
C SER A 202 -9.32 22.69 2.21
N GLY A 203 -9.85 22.74 3.44
CA GLY A 203 -9.42 23.69 4.48
C GLY A 203 -8.33 23.19 5.42
N CYS A 204 -7.91 21.94 5.32
CA CYS A 204 -7.02 21.28 6.28
C CYS A 204 -5.54 21.58 5.97
N THR A 205 -5.13 22.84 6.14
CA THR A 205 -3.75 23.26 5.83
C THR A 205 -2.68 22.66 6.75
N ALA A 206 -3.08 22.18 7.94
CA ALA A 206 -2.21 21.49 8.91
C ALA A 206 -2.09 19.99 8.64
N LEU A 207 -2.88 19.44 7.71
CA LEU A 207 -2.97 18.00 7.47
C LEU A 207 -1.63 17.43 7.02
N LYS A 208 -1.08 16.50 7.81
CA LYS A 208 0.19 15.81 7.59
C LYS A 208 -0.01 14.42 7.00
N LYS A 209 -1.12 13.77 7.36
CA LYS A 209 -1.42 12.40 6.93
C LYS A 209 -2.91 12.23 6.61
N LEU A 210 -3.18 11.69 5.42
CA LEU A 210 -4.51 11.29 4.95
C LEU A 210 -4.48 9.84 4.50
N GLU A 211 -5.28 8.97 5.16
CA GLU A 211 -5.57 7.62 4.72
C GLU A 211 -7.06 7.47 4.41
N CYS A 212 -7.38 7.25 3.14
CA CYS A 212 -8.75 7.07 2.65
C CYS A 212 -8.88 5.84 1.73
N ARG A 213 -8.15 4.77 2.04
CA ARG A 213 -8.16 3.50 1.28
C ARG A 213 -9.51 2.81 1.32
N TYR A 214 -9.77 1.96 0.30
CA TYR A 214 -10.92 1.05 0.27
C TYR A 214 -12.28 1.76 0.43
N ASN A 215 -12.46 2.91 -0.23
CA ASN A 215 -13.73 3.62 -0.32
C ASN A 215 -14.30 3.44 -1.74
N GLN A 216 -15.08 2.38 -1.95
CA GLN A 216 -15.49 1.87 -3.26
C GLN A 216 -16.37 2.82 -4.09
N GLN A 217 -16.81 3.95 -3.53
CA GLN A 217 -17.59 4.98 -4.23
C GLN A 217 -16.84 6.30 -4.40
N LEU A 218 -15.63 6.42 -3.82
CA LEU A 218 -14.85 7.67 -3.89
C LEU A 218 -14.26 7.84 -5.29
N SER A 219 -14.80 8.82 -6.04
CA SER A 219 -14.47 9.04 -7.46
C SER A 219 -13.55 10.22 -7.72
N SER A 220 -13.36 11.10 -6.74
CA SER A 220 -12.45 12.24 -6.83
C SER A 220 -11.86 12.59 -5.46
N LEU A 221 -10.65 13.12 -5.47
CA LEU A 221 -9.99 13.65 -4.28
C LEU A 221 -9.19 14.89 -4.64
N ASP A 222 -9.48 16.00 -3.95
CA ASP A 222 -8.71 17.25 -4.05
C ASP A 222 -7.97 17.49 -2.74
N ALA A 223 -6.64 17.44 -2.79
CA ALA A 223 -5.75 17.75 -1.68
C ALA A 223 -4.95 19.04 -1.91
N SER A 224 -5.32 19.87 -2.88
CA SER A 224 -4.53 21.03 -3.33
C SER A 224 -4.26 22.07 -2.24
N GLY A 225 -5.10 22.13 -1.19
CA GLY A 225 -4.91 23.04 -0.05
C GLY A 225 -4.04 22.49 1.08
N CYS A 226 -3.68 21.21 1.04
CA CYS A 226 -3.01 20.53 2.14
C CYS A 226 -1.48 20.68 2.03
N THR A 227 -0.97 21.88 2.28
CA THR A 227 0.45 22.21 2.07
C THR A 227 1.42 21.49 3.01
N ALA A 228 0.94 21.02 4.17
CA ALA A 228 1.71 20.24 5.14
C ALA A 228 1.63 18.73 4.89
N LEU A 229 0.84 18.27 3.91
CA LEU A 229 0.57 16.86 3.67
C LEU A 229 1.86 16.13 3.26
N ALA A 230 2.29 15.21 4.12
CA ALA A 230 3.50 14.40 3.91
C ALA A 230 3.17 12.98 3.45
N TYR A 231 2.01 12.47 3.81
CA TYR A 231 1.58 11.10 3.52
C TYR A 231 0.14 11.09 3.00
N LEU A 232 -0.05 10.62 1.77
CA LEU A 232 -1.38 10.42 1.17
C LEU A 232 -1.51 8.98 0.70
N ASP A 233 -2.50 8.27 1.25
CA ASP A 233 -2.85 6.92 0.82
C ASP A 233 -4.34 6.84 0.46
N CYS A 234 -4.60 6.80 -0.84
CA CYS A 234 -5.92 6.65 -1.44
C CYS A 234 -6.01 5.36 -2.31
N PHE A 235 -5.22 4.35 -1.93
CA PHE A 235 -5.19 3.03 -2.58
C PHE A 235 -6.58 2.40 -2.64
N ASN A 236 -6.87 1.71 -3.76
CA ASN A 236 -8.08 0.89 -3.94
C ASN A 236 -9.38 1.68 -3.73
N ASN A 237 -9.57 2.69 -4.57
CA ASN A 237 -10.78 3.50 -4.70
C ASN A 237 -11.30 3.45 -6.15
N GLN A 238 -12.20 4.39 -6.52
CA GLN A 238 -12.70 4.57 -7.89
C GLN A 238 -12.30 5.96 -8.45
N LEU A 239 -11.14 6.49 -8.00
CA LEU A 239 -10.74 7.85 -8.36
C LEU A 239 -10.50 7.97 -9.87
N THR A 240 -11.23 8.87 -10.49
CA THR A 240 -11.00 9.34 -11.86
C THR A 240 -10.20 10.64 -11.88
N SER A 241 -10.15 11.36 -10.75
CA SER A 241 -9.40 12.60 -10.55
C SER A 241 -8.73 12.62 -9.18
N LEU A 242 -7.44 12.98 -9.17
CA LEU A 242 -6.65 13.22 -7.97
C LEU A 242 -5.83 14.48 -8.16
N ILE A 243 -6.04 15.47 -7.29
CA ILE A 243 -5.31 16.75 -7.33
C ILE A 243 -4.40 16.83 -6.11
N VAL A 244 -3.10 16.91 -6.35
CA VAL A 244 -2.05 17.03 -5.33
C VAL A 244 -1.17 18.29 -5.55
N SER A 245 -1.66 19.21 -6.38
CA SER A 245 -0.92 20.45 -6.67
C SER A 245 -0.75 21.27 -5.38
N GLY A 246 0.47 21.72 -5.12
CA GLY A 246 0.79 22.47 -3.90
C GLY A 246 1.14 21.62 -2.67
N CYS A 247 1.04 20.29 -2.73
CA CYS A 247 1.49 19.40 -1.65
C CYS A 247 3.02 19.27 -1.64
N THR A 248 3.71 20.38 -1.38
CA THR A 248 5.18 20.44 -1.47
C THR A 248 5.91 19.61 -0.41
N ALA A 249 5.22 19.27 0.70
CA ALA A 249 5.74 18.41 1.76
C ALA A 249 5.49 16.92 1.51
N LEU A 250 4.79 16.55 0.43
CA LEU A 250 4.38 15.16 0.18
C LEU A 250 5.61 14.29 -0.09
N THR A 251 5.83 13.30 0.79
CA THR A 251 6.92 12.33 0.71
C THR A 251 6.47 10.99 0.18
N LEU A 252 5.22 10.59 0.49
CA LEU A 252 4.62 9.35 0.00
C LEU A 252 3.24 9.60 -0.58
N LEU A 253 3.05 9.16 -1.83
CA LEU A 253 1.76 9.10 -2.50
C LEU A 253 1.48 7.66 -2.94
N SER A 254 0.43 7.04 -2.36
CA SER A 254 -0.10 5.75 -2.79
C SER A 254 -1.51 5.96 -3.36
N CYS A 255 -1.63 5.83 -4.68
CA CYS A 255 -2.90 5.96 -5.42
C CYS A 255 -3.13 4.78 -6.39
N SER A 256 -2.45 3.65 -6.15
CA SER A 256 -2.65 2.44 -6.95
C SER A 256 -4.06 1.88 -6.83
N ASN A 257 -4.48 1.08 -7.83
CA ASN A 257 -5.83 0.51 -7.92
C ASN A 257 -6.92 1.58 -7.89
N ASN A 258 -6.89 2.46 -8.89
CA ASN A 258 -7.89 3.49 -9.14
C ASN A 258 -8.22 3.55 -10.65
N LEU A 259 -8.94 4.57 -11.09
CA LEU A 259 -9.33 4.78 -12.49
C LEU A 259 -8.72 6.05 -13.09
N LEU A 260 -7.57 6.49 -12.57
CA LEU A 260 -6.90 7.72 -13.01
C LEU A 260 -6.42 7.57 -14.46
N THR A 261 -6.75 8.55 -15.30
CA THR A 261 -6.27 8.63 -16.69
C THR A 261 -5.03 9.51 -16.86
N SER A 262 -4.79 10.39 -15.90
CA SER A 262 -3.59 11.22 -15.79
C SER A 262 -3.24 11.48 -14.33
N LEU A 263 -1.96 11.70 -14.04
CA LEU A 263 -1.50 12.14 -12.72
C LEU A 263 -0.44 13.22 -12.90
N ASP A 264 -0.68 14.38 -12.28
CA ASP A 264 0.30 15.46 -12.20
C ASP A 264 0.83 15.57 -10.76
N ALA A 265 2.05 15.11 -10.56
CA ALA A 265 2.79 15.22 -9.32
C ALA A 265 3.86 16.33 -9.37
N SER A 266 3.83 17.17 -10.40
CA SER A 266 4.77 18.28 -10.55
C SER A 266 4.69 19.23 -9.36
N GLY A 267 5.59 19.59 -8.67
CA GLY A 267 5.50 20.41 -7.46
C GLY A 267 5.53 19.62 -6.15
N CYS A 268 5.37 18.32 -6.16
CA CYS A 268 5.61 17.45 -5.00
C CYS A 268 7.13 17.22 -4.85
N THR A 269 7.86 18.29 -4.55
CA THR A 269 9.34 18.29 -4.62
C THR A 269 10.01 17.43 -3.54
N ALA A 270 9.29 17.11 -2.46
CA ALA A 270 9.73 16.22 -1.40
C ALA A 270 9.40 14.73 -1.65
N LEU A 271 8.74 14.40 -2.78
CA LEU A 271 8.23 13.06 -3.03
C LEU A 271 9.37 12.05 -3.17
N THR A 272 9.41 11.08 -2.27
CA THR A 272 10.39 9.98 -2.27
C THR A 272 9.78 8.67 -2.77
N LYS A 273 8.47 8.48 -2.57
CA LYS A 273 7.78 7.26 -3.01
C LYS A 273 6.47 7.58 -3.69
N LEU A 274 6.31 7.10 -4.94
CA LEU A 274 5.08 7.16 -5.71
C LEU A 274 4.63 5.75 -6.11
N GLU A 275 3.44 5.37 -5.68
CA GLU A 275 2.74 4.15 -6.09
C GLU A 275 1.46 4.55 -6.83
N CYS A 276 1.46 4.40 -8.15
CA CYS A 276 0.33 4.71 -9.04
C CYS A 276 0.02 3.56 -10.01
N GLY A 277 0.46 2.35 -9.67
CA GLY A 277 0.18 1.14 -10.45
C GLY A 277 -1.31 0.81 -10.52
N SER A 278 -1.69 -0.02 -11.49
CA SER A 278 -3.08 -0.47 -11.68
C SER A 278 -4.07 0.71 -11.75
N ASN A 279 -3.84 1.58 -12.74
CA ASN A 279 -4.68 2.69 -13.13
C ASN A 279 -4.92 2.66 -14.66
N GLN A 280 -5.37 3.77 -15.23
CA GLN A 280 -5.55 3.94 -16.68
C GLN A 280 -4.68 5.09 -17.22
N LEU A 281 -3.52 5.36 -16.57
CA LEU A 281 -2.70 6.52 -16.86
C LEU A 281 -2.17 6.48 -18.28
N THR A 282 -2.49 7.49 -19.06
CA THR A 282 -1.89 7.77 -20.36
C THR A 282 -0.75 8.78 -20.27
N SER A 283 -0.71 9.55 -19.16
CA SER A 283 0.34 10.53 -18.85
C SER A 283 0.64 10.58 -17.35
N LEU A 284 1.92 10.76 -17.03
CA LEU A 284 2.42 10.93 -15.67
C LEU A 284 3.46 12.06 -15.68
N ASN A 285 3.18 13.14 -14.94
CA ASN A 285 4.08 14.29 -14.85
C ASN A 285 4.84 14.25 -13.51
N LEU A 286 6.15 14.05 -13.59
CA LEU A 286 7.08 13.98 -12.45
C LEU A 286 8.05 15.18 -12.41
N SER A 287 7.74 16.26 -13.13
CA SER A 287 8.62 17.43 -13.19
C SER A 287 8.87 18.00 -11.81
N GLY A 288 10.13 18.04 -11.38
CA GLY A 288 10.52 18.52 -10.04
C GLY A 288 10.55 17.47 -8.94
N CYS A 289 10.12 16.22 -9.18
CA CYS A 289 10.20 15.11 -8.20
C CYS A 289 11.63 14.53 -8.11
N ASN A 290 12.63 15.37 -7.91
CA ASN A 290 14.05 14.95 -7.96
C ASN A 290 14.48 14.09 -6.75
N ALA A 291 13.68 14.10 -5.67
CA ALA A 291 13.91 13.29 -4.47
C ALA A 291 13.36 11.87 -4.60
N LEU A 292 12.75 11.51 -5.74
CA LEU A 292 12.06 10.23 -5.92
C LEU A 292 13.05 9.05 -5.84
N GLU A 293 12.80 8.15 -4.88
CA GLU A 293 13.58 6.93 -4.62
C GLU A 293 12.89 5.68 -5.17
N ILE A 294 11.56 5.66 -5.15
CA ILE A 294 10.72 4.53 -5.59
C ILE A 294 9.59 5.03 -6.47
N LEU A 295 9.48 4.47 -7.68
CA LEU A 295 8.37 4.70 -8.60
C LEU A 295 7.76 3.36 -9.05
N TYR A 296 6.50 3.11 -8.66
CA TYR A 296 5.70 1.99 -9.15
C TYR A 296 4.52 2.53 -9.97
N CYS A 297 4.63 2.41 -11.31
CA CYS A 297 3.61 2.84 -12.28
C CYS A 297 3.21 1.70 -13.24
N TYR A 298 3.37 0.46 -12.78
CA TYR A 298 2.98 -0.76 -13.51
C TYR A 298 1.48 -0.81 -13.80
N ASP A 299 1.06 -1.66 -14.77
CA ASP A 299 -0.35 -1.86 -15.15
C ASP A 299 -1.07 -0.53 -15.45
N ASN A 300 -0.56 0.21 -16.45
CA ASN A 300 -1.12 1.48 -16.93
C ASN A 300 -1.14 1.51 -18.48
N GLN A 301 -1.39 2.68 -19.06
CA GLN A 301 -1.43 2.89 -20.51
C GLN A 301 -0.41 3.93 -20.96
N LEU A 302 0.70 4.08 -20.22
CA LEU A 302 1.76 5.05 -20.54
C LEU A 302 2.43 4.69 -21.84
N THR A 303 2.57 5.67 -22.74
CA THR A 303 3.29 5.52 -24.02
C THR A 303 4.73 6.03 -23.96
N SER A 304 5.02 6.88 -22.98
CA SER A 304 6.36 7.38 -22.67
C SER A 304 6.52 7.61 -21.18
N LEU A 305 7.76 7.47 -20.68
CA LEU A 305 8.12 7.82 -19.31
C LEU A 305 9.51 8.45 -19.31
N ASP A 306 9.65 9.60 -18.63
CA ASP A 306 10.92 10.30 -18.44
C ASP A 306 11.19 10.49 -16.95
N VAL A 307 12.17 9.77 -16.42
CA VAL A 307 12.66 9.87 -15.04
C VAL A 307 14.10 10.36 -14.95
N SER A 308 14.60 10.97 -16.03
CA SER A 308 16.00 11.38 -16.14
C SER A 308 16.49 12.38 -15.08
N GLY A 309 15.56 13.07 -14.40
CA GLY A 309 15.89 13.98 -13.28
C GLY A 309 15.90 13.31 -11.89
N CYS A 310 15.43 12.08 -11.78
CA CYS A 310 15.28 11.37 -10.51
C CYS A 310 16.58 10.65 -10.12
N THR A 311 17.59 11.41 -9.73
CA THR A 311 18.96 10.87 -9.48
C THR A 311 19.02 9.95 -8.25
N ALA A 312 18.06 10.05 -7.33
CA ALA A 312 17.94 9.20 -6.14
C ALA A 312 17.14 7.91 -6.41
N LEU A 313 16.59 7.73 -7.63
CA LEU A 313 15.71 6.61 -7.95
C LEU A 313 16.45 5.28 -7.85
N GLY A 314 16.09 4.47 -6.84
CA GLY A 314 16.65 3.15 -6.55
C GLY A 314 15.79 2.00 -7.06
N GLY A 315 14.47 2.20 -7.13
CA GLY A 315 13.48 1.24 -7.62
C GLY A 315 12.54 1.84 -8.65
N LEU A 316 12.47 1.24 -9.84
CA LEU A 316 11.52 1.59 -10.89
C LEU A 316 10.78 0.35 -11.39
N ASP A 317 9.46 0.36 -11.29
CA ASP A 317 8.61 -0.64 -11.93
C ASP A 317 7.57 0.05 -12.82
N CYS A 318 7.77 -0.09 -14.14
CA CYS A 318 6.88 0.43 -15.18
C CYS A 318 6.41 -0.68 -16.15
N GLN A 319 6.41 -1.93 -15.66
CA GLN A 319 5.93 -3.08 -16.44
C GLN A 319 4.45 -2.95 -16.83
N ASN A 320 4.02 -3.73 -17.85
CA ASN A 320 2.63 -3.76 -18.31
C ASN A 320 2.11 -2.35 -18.66
N ASN A 321 2.81 -1.67 -19.55
CA ASN A 321 2.42 -0.38 -20.14
C ASN A 321 2.48 -0.47 -21.70
N GLN A 322 2.39 0.66 -22.35
CA GLN A 322 2.50 0.79 -23.82
C GLN A 322 3.73 1.61 -24.22
N LEU A 323 4.81 1.57 -23.38
CA LEU A 323 5.97 2.42 -23.56
C LEU A 323 6.70 2.12 -24.88
N THR A 324 6.81 3.14 -25.71
CA THR A 324 7.68 3.17 -26.89
C THR A 324 8.96 3.95 -26.63
N SER A 325 8.97 4.80 -25.59
CA SER A 325 10.11 5.61 -25.14
C SER A 325 10.21 5.59 -23.61
N LEU A 326 11.41 5.31 -23.11
CA LEU A 326 11.72 5.29 -21.68
C LEU A 326 13.09 5.92 -21.46
N LYS A 327 13.15 6.99 -20.64
CA LYS A 327 14.38 7.68 -20.32
C LYS A 327 14.71 7.51 -18.84
N VAL A 328 15.82 6.84 -18.58
CA VAL A 328 16.38 6.59 -17.22
C VAL A 328 17.77 7.21 -17.07
N THR A 329 18.16 8.11 -17.99
CA THR A 329 19.48 8.74 -17.99
C THR A 329 19.70 9.52 -16.70
N GLY A 330 20.80 9.24 -16.00
CA GLY A 330 21.12 9.89 -14.72
C GLY A 330 20.57 9.22 -13.48
N CYS A 331 19.78 8.14 -13.60
CA CYS A 331 19.32 7.34 -12.46
C CYS A 331 20.45 6.45 -11.91
N THR A 332 21.51 7.07 -11.39
CA THR A 332 22.73 6.38 -10.96
C THR A 332 22.54 5.48 -9.74
N ALA A 333 21.50 5.73 -8.95
CA ALA A 333 21.14 4.92 -7.78
C ALA A 333 20.27 3.70 -8.11
N LEU A 334 19.83 3.54 -9.38
CA LEU A 334 18.87 2.51 -9.77
C LEU A 334 19.46 1.11 -9.59
N THR A 335 18.86 0.34 -8.69
CA THR A 335 19.27 -1.04 -8.36
C THR A 335 18.28 -2.09 -8.87
N GLU A 336 16.99 -1.75 -8.91
CA GLU A 336 15.92 -2.64 -9.38
C GLU A 336 15.10 -1.92 -10.46
N PHE A 337 15.08 -2.51 -11.65
CA PHE A 337 14.42 -1.91 -12.80
C PHE A 337 13.56 -2.91 -13.56
N GLY A 338 12.24 -2.71 -13.53
CA GLY A 338 11.22 -3.46 -14.26
C GLY A 338 10.58 -2.62 -15.35
N CYS A 339 10.75 -3.03 -16.62
CA CYS A 339 10.07 -2.43 -17.79
C CYS A 339 9.51 -3.51 -18.73
N SER A 340 9.26 -4.71 -18.21
CA SER A 340 8.69 -5.84 -18.96
C SER A 340 7.31 -5.52 -19.53
N ASN A 341 6.91 -6.27 -20.58
CA ASN A 341 5.60 -6.11 -21.21
C ASN A 341 5.32 -4.66 -21.65
N ASN A 342 6.20 -4.16 -22.53
CA ASN A 342 6.09 -2.84 -23.15
C ASN A 342 6.34 -2.95 -24.67
N GLN A 343 6.53 -1.82 -25.36
CA GLN A 343 6.76 -1.76 -26.82
C GLN A 343 8.13 -1.12 -27.15
N LEU A 344 9.11 -1.26 -26.21
CA LEU A 344 10.42 -0.66 -26.36
C LEU A 344 11.22 -1.33 -27.48
N THR A 345 11.72 -0.55 -28.45
CA THR A 345 12.63 -1.02 -29.50
C THR A 345 14.10 -0.82 -29.12
N SER A 346 14.38 0.04 -28.16
CA SER A 346 15.70 0.28 -27.57
C SER A 346 15.57 0.61 -26.08
N LEU A 347 16.60 0.32 -25.32
CA LEU A 347 16.70 0.64 -23.89
C LEU A 347 18.13 1.06 -23.58
N ASP A 348 18.31 2.32 -23.19
CA ASP A 348 19.61 2.84 -22.75
C ASP A 348 19.66 2.87 -21.23
N VAL A 349 20.49 2.01 -20.66
CA VAL A 349 20.76 1.90 -19.23
C VAL A 349 22.15 2.42 -18.86
N SER A 350 22.88 3.06 -19.78
CA SER A 350 24.31 3.40 -19.63
C SER A 350 24.65 4.21 -18.37
N GLY A 351 23.69 4.97 -17.84
CA GLY A 351 23.87 5.72 -16.58
C GLY A 351 23.52 4.98 -15.30
N CYS A 352 22.89 3.80 -15.39
CA CYS A 352 22.35 3.06 -14.23
C CYS A 352 23.40 2.09 -13.67
N THR A 353 24.54 2.59 -13.24
CA THR A 353 25.71 1.77 -12.87
C THR A 353 25.55 0.91 -11.61
N ALA A 354 24.52 1.20 -10.80
CA ALA A 354 24.19 0.43 -9.59
C ALA A 354 23.24 -0.75 -9.83
N LEU A 355 22.83 -1.02 -11.09
CA LEU A 355 21.82 -2.04 -11.40
C LEU A 355 22.24 -3.43 -10.93
N ARG A 356 21.34 -4.04 -10.16
CA ARG A 356 21.44 -5.42 -9.66
C ARG A 356 20.42 -6.35 -10.34
N ARG A 357 19.24 -5.84 -10.64
CA ARG A 357 18.16 -6.58 -11.32
C ARG A 357 17.59 -5.74 -12.46
N LEU A 358 17.53 -6.33 -13.63
CA LEU A 358 16.89 -5.75 -14.81
C LEU A 358 15.89 -6.74 -15.41
N TYR A 359 14.62 -6.33 -15.44
CA TYR A 359 13.51 -7.06 -16.05
C TYR A 359 13.00 -6.25 -17.26
N CYS A 360 13.38 -6.66 -18.46
CA CYS A 360 13.01 -6.00 -19.72
C CYS A 360 12.45 -6.98 -20.77
N ASN A 361 11.96 -8.14 -20.28
CA ASN A 361 11.35 -9.15 -21.14
C ASN A 361 10.06 -8.64 -21.81
N SER A 362 9.62 -9.34 -22.85
CA SER A 362 8.37 -9.03 -23.58
C SER A 362 8.35 -7.57 -24.06
N ASN A 363 9.40 -7.22 -24.84
CA ASN A 363 9.55 -5.95 -25.55
C ASN A 363 9.95 -6.21 -27.02
N GLN A 364 10.43 -5.21 -27.72
CA GLN A 364 10.87 -5.29 -29.11
C GLN A 364 12.36 -4.91 -29.26
N LEU A 365 13.16 -5.13 -28.21
CA LEU A 365 14.57 -4.73 -28.17
C LEU A 365 15.37 -5.51 -29.20
N THR A 366 16.09 -4.77 -30.06
CA THR A 366 17.00 -5.36 -31.05
C THR A 366 18.45 -5.48 -30.55
N SER A 367 18.80 -4.67 -29.54
CA SER A 367 20.08 -4.70 -28.85
C SER A 367 19.90 -4.30 -27.39
N LEU A 368 20.75 -4.83 -26.52
CA LEU A 368 20.85 -4.47 -25.11
C LEU A 368 22.32 -4.53 -24.69
N ASN A 369 22.84 -3.45 -24.14
CA ASN A 369 24.20 -3.41 -23.62
C ASN A 369 24.19 -3.29 -22.09
N VAL A 370 24.66 -4.33 -21.43
CA VAL A 370 24.82 -4.40 -19.96
C VAL A 370 26.26 -4.74 -19.58
N SER A 371 27.21 -4.57 -20.49
CA SER A 371 28.62 -4.88 -20.23
C SER A 371 29.19 -3.99 -19.12
N GLY A 372 29.94 -4.58 -18.18
CA GLY A 372 30.56 -3.85 -17.07
C GLY A 372 29.66 -3.61 -15.86
N TYR A 373 28.44 -4.15 -15.83
CA TYR A 373 27.55 -4.05 -14.64
C TYR A 373 27.96 -5.12 -13.62
N ASP A 374 29.01 -4.88 -12.90
CA ASP A 374 29.61 -5.84 -11.96
C ASP A 374 28.70 -6.23 -10.80
N ALA A 375 27.80 -5.34 -10.39
CA ALA A 375 26.79 -5.58 -9.34
C ALA A 375 25.55 -6.35 -9.85
N MET A 376 25.38 -6.58 -11.17
CA MET A 376 24.20 -7.22 -11.74
C MET A 376 24.14 -8.69 -11.33
N ILE A 377 23.04 -9.07 -10.69
CA ILE A 377 22.77 -10.45 -10.20
C ILE A 377 21.82 -11.17 -11.13
N GLU A 378 20.84 -10.44 -11.66
CA GLU A 378 19.74 -11.00 -12.44
C GLU A 378 19.41 -10.13 -13.66
N LEU A 379 19.37 -10.77 -14.83
CA LEU A 379 18.97 -10.19 -16.10
C LEU A 379 17.88 -11.05 -16.73
N ILE A 380 16.68 -10.48 -16.89
CA ILE A 380 15.56 -11.09 -17.61
C ILE A 380 15.27 -10.23 -18.84
N CYS A 381 15.69 -10.72 -20.01
CA CYS A 381 15.52 -10.06 -21.30
C CYS A 381 14.93 -10.99 -22.38
N SER A 382 14.26 -12.04 -21.96
CA SER A 382 13.53 -12.97 -22.83
C SER A 382 12.43 -12.26 -23.63
N GLU A 383 11.93 -12.92 -24.69
CA GLU A 383 10.80 -12.40 -25.49
C GLU A 383 11.11 -11.01 -26.08
N ASN A 384 12.24 -10.89 -26.77
CA ASN A 384 12.68 -9.70 -27.46
C ASN A 384 13.17 -10.04 -28.90
N GLN A 385 13.88 -9.15 -29.54
CA GLN A 385 14.42 -9.35 -30.88
C GLN A 385 15.96 -9.27 -30.87
N LEU A 386 16.60 -9.57 -29.73
CA LEU A 386 18.05 -9.46 -29.57
C LEU A 386 18.78 -10.42 -30.52
N THR A 387 19.68 -9.88 -31.32
CA THR A 387 20.58 -10.67 -32.17
C THR A 387 21.93 -10.94 -31.50
N SER A 388 22.25 -10.18 -30.46
CA SER A 388 23.43 -10.32 -29.61
C SER A 388 23.12 -9.81 -28.20
N LEU A 389 23.85 -10.32 -27.22
CA LEU A 389 23.79 -9.85 -25.82
C LEU A 389 25.21 -9.91 -25.25
N ASN A 390 25.68 -8.78 -24.72
CA ASN A 390 27.00 -8.69 -24.11
C ASN A 390 26.85 -8.55 -22.59
N VAL A 391 27.27 -9.59 -21.86
CA VAL A 391 27.26 -9.64 -20.39
C VAL A 391 28.67 -9.63 -19.81
N SER A 392 29.70 -9.31 -20.62
CA SER A 392 31.07 -9.26 -20.14
C SER A 392 31.22 -8.21 -19.06
N GLY A 393 31.93 -8.56 -17.96
CA GLY A 393 32.06 -7.68 -16.79
C GLY A 393 30.89 -7.71 -15.81
N CYS A 394 29.82 -8.45 -16.08
CA CYS A 394 28.74 -8.70 -15.09
C CYS A 394 29.18 -9.78 -14.10
N THR A 395 30.16 -9.47 -13.26
CA THR A 395 30.86 -10.45 -12.42
C THR A 395 30.00 -11.12 -11.33
N SER A 396 28.90 -10.48 -10.95
CA SER A 396 27.92 -10.99 -9.97
C SER A 396 26.74 -11.73 -10.60
N LEU A 397 26.64 -11.81 -11.94
CA LEU A 397 25.48 -12.35 -12.63
C LEU A 397 25.36 -13.87 -12.35
N THR A 398 24.19 -14.30 -11.86
CA THR A 398 23.86 -15.69 -11.54
C THR A 398 22.58 -16.17 -12.20
N THR A 399 21.73 -15.23 -12.68
CA THR A 399 20.47 -15.56 -13.35
C THR A 399 20.35 -14.79 -14.66
N LEU A 400 20.21 -15.53 -15.75
CA LEU A 400 20.03 -14.99 -17.10
C LEU A 400 18.87 -15.68 -17.80
N TRP A 401 17.81 -14.92 -18.12
CA TRP A 401 16.73 -15.39 -18.97
C TRP A 401 16.77 -14.64 -20.29
N CYS A 402 17.11 -15.31 -21.37
CA CYS A 402 17.26 -14.72 -22.70
C CYS A 402 16.58 -15.54 -23.82
N TYR A 403 15.69 -16.47 -23.46
CA TYR A 403 14.92 -17.26 -24.43
C TYR A 403 14.02 -16.37 -25.31
N SER A 404 13.49 -16.91 -26.41
CA SER A 404 12.64 -16.19 -27.37
C SER A 404 13.29 -14.88 -27.85
N ASN A 405 14.53 -15.00 -28.34
CA ASN A 405 15.31 -13.96 -28.99
C ASN A 405 15.87 -14.49 -30.35
N LYS A 406 16.90 -13.85 -30.90
CA LYS A 406 17.50 -14.21 -32.19
C LYS A 406 19.02 -14.45 -32.07
N ILE A 407 19.51 -14.84 -30.90
CA ILE A 407 20.93 -14.98 -30.59
C ILE A 407 21.42 -16.34 -31.09
N LYS A 408 22.37 -16.37 -32.02
CA LYS A 408 22.91 -17.60 -32.62
C LYS A 408 24.33 -17.40 -33.16
N GLY A 409 24.99 -18.52 -33.54
CA GLY A 409 26.33 -18.50 -34.12
C GLY A 409 27.36 -17.80 -33.25
N ASP A 410 28.12 -16.87 -33.82
CA ASP A 410 29.16 -16.12 -33.13
C ASP A 410 28.61 -15.25 -31.99
N SER A 411 27.38 -14.74 -32.11
CA SER A 411 26.74 -13.96 -31.06
C SER A 411 26.42 -14.80 -29.83
N MET A 412 26.01 -16.06 -29.99
CA MET A 412 25.81 -16.98 -28.88
C MET A 412 27.17 -17.39 -28.26
N ALA A 413 28.19 -17.60 -29.11
CA ALA A 413 29.54 -17.89 -28.62
C ALA A 413 30.09 -16.71 -27.76
N ALA A 414 29.94 -15.47 -28.22
CA ALA A 414 30.34 -14.28 -27.50
C ALA A 414 29.57 -14.09 -26.18
N LEU A 415 28.26 -14.38 -26.17
CA LEU A 415 27.45 -14.39 -24.95
C LEU A 415 28.03 -15.37 -23.92
N VAL A 416 28.29 -16.63 -24.33
CA VAL A 416 28.85 -17.67 -23.44
C VAL A 416 30.26 -17.28 -22.97
N GLU A 417 31.08 -16.70 -23.83
CA GLU A 417 32.40 -16.19 -23.46
C GLU A 417 32.32 -15.07 -22.42
N GLY A 418 31.33 -14.19 -22.55
CA GLY A 418 31.10 -13.06 -21.62
C GLY A 418 30.52 -13.46 -20.26
N LEU A 419 29.99 -14.68 -20.09
CA LEU A 419 29.45 -15.15 -18.80
C LEU A 419 30.53 -15.20 -17.72
N PRO A 420 30.25 -14.75 -16.48
CA PRO A 420 31.17 -14.95 -15.35
C PRO A 420 31.25 -16.42 -14.94
N THR A 421 32.28 -16.79 -14.20
CA THR A 421 32.34 -18.08 -13.52
C THR A 421 31.54 -18.02 -12.23
N VAL A 422 30.58 -18.92 -12.09
CA VAL A 422 29.62 -18.95 -10.97
C VAL A 422 29.48 -20.36 -10.40
N ASN A 423 28.75 -20.48 -9.29
CA ASN A 423 28.36 -21.76 -8.74
C ASN A 423 26.85 -21.94 -8.92
N ASN A 424 26.44 -22.85 -9.83
CA ASN A 424 25.05 -23.13 -10.17
C ASN A 424 24.26 -21.91 -10.74
N GLY A 425 24.86 -21.17 -11.69
CA GLY A 425 24.17 -20.11 -12.42
C GLY A 425 23.07 -20.68 -13.33
N THR A 426 21.94 -20.01 -13.38
CA THR A 426 20.78 -20.42 -14.19
C THR A 426 20.71 -19.61 -15.49
N MET A 427 20.70 -20.30 -16.63
CA MET A 427 20.56 -19.68 -17.96
C MET A 427 19.36 -20.28 -18.69
N GLN A 428 18.22 -19.55 -18.72
CA GLN A 428 17.06 -19.93 -19.53
C GLN A 428 17.24 -19.37 -20.94
N VAL A 429 17.53 -20.23 -21.89
CA VAL A 429 18.02 -19.84 -23.22
C VAL A 429 17.09 -20.26 -24.35
N ILE A 430 16.28 -21.30 -24.17
CA ILE A 430 15.44 -21.90 -25.21
C ILE A 430 13.99 -22.02 -24.72
N TYR A 431 13.06 -21.47 -25.52
CA TYR A 431 11.62 -21.76 -25.44
C TYR A 431 11.20 -22.40 -26.77
N TYR A 432 10.81 -23.67 -26.78
CA TYR A 432 10.64 -24.41 -28.03
C TYR A 432 9.56 -23.90 -28.98
N GLU A 433 8.58 -23.18 -28.52
CA GLU A 433 7.59 -22.55 -29.38
C GLU A 433 8.19 -21.28 -30.02
N ASN A 434 8.45 -21.33 -31.34
CA ASN A 434 8.96 -20.22 -32.15
C ASN A 434 10.36 -19.68 -31.75
N GLU A 435 11.19 -20.51 -31.10
CA GLU A 435 12.53 -20.12 -30.68
C GLU A 435 13.45 -19.83 -31.88
N GLN A 436 14.17 -18.72 -31.82
CA GLN A 436 15.17 -18.35 -32.83
C GLN A 436 16.59 -18.27 -32.24
N ASN A 437 16.76 -18.42 -30.93
CA ASN A 437 18.08 -18.67 -30.35
C ASN A 437 18.57 -20.06 -30.78
N VAL A 438 19.87 -20.12 -31.00
CA VAL A 438 20.54 -21.40 -31.29
C VAL A 438 21.78 -21.49 -30.42
N MET A 439 21.85 -22.50 -29.57
CA MET A 439 23.01 -22.81 -28.73
C MET A 439 23.50 -24.22 -29.03
N THR A 440 24.75 -24.32 -29.49
CA THR A 440 25.34 -25.60 -29.87
C THR A 440 25.79 -26.40 -28.66
N THR A 441 26.00 -27.71 -28.84
CA THR A 441 26.57 -28.61 -27.80
C THR A 441 27.89 -28.08 -27.25
N THR A 442 28.76 -27.53 -28.11
CA THR A 442 30.05 -26.95 -27.68
C THR A 442 29.85 -25.73 -26.79
N GLN A 443 28.87 -24.86 -27.12
CA GLN A 443 28.54 -23.66 -26.33
C GLN A 443 27.90 -24.06 -24.99
N VAL A 444 27.06 -25.10 -24.94
CA VAL A 444 26.51 -25.66 -23.70
C VAL A 444 27.63 -26.15 -22.79
N VAL A 445 28.60 -26.92 -23.33
CA VAL A 445 29.76 -27.38 -22.55
C VAL A 445 30.58 -26.21 -22.02
N ALA A 446 30.82 -25.18 -22.85
CA ALA A 446 31.55 -24.00 -22.43
C ALA A 446 30.84 -23.22 -21.28
N ALA A 447 29.51 -23.09 -21.34
CA ALA A 447 28.73 -22.48 -20.27
C ALA A 447 28.78 -23.30 -18.96
N LYS A 448 28.71 -24.64 -19.06
CA LYS A 448 28.83 -25.56 -17.90
C LYS A 448 30.19 -25.47 -17.22
N ILE A 449 31.29 -25.33 -17.98
CA ILE A 449 32.64 -25.14 -17.42
C ILE A 449 32.68 -23.87 -16.54
N LYS A 450 31.90 -22.86 -16.87
CA LYS A 450 31.77 -21.63 -16.08
C LYS A 450 30.72 -21.76 -14.94
N GLY A 451 30.15 -22.93 -14.71
CA GLY A 451 29.18 -23.20 -13.65
C GLY A 451 27.73 -22.80 -13.97
N TRP A 452 27.42 -22.55 -15.27
CA TRP A 452 26.06 -22.24 -15.71
C TRP A 452 25.31 -23.50 -16.13
N ILE A 453 23.99 -23.49 -15.90
CA ILE A 453 23.07 -24.56 -16.31
C ILE A 453 22.16 -23.99 -17.40
N PRO A 454 22.49 -24.17 -18.72
CA PRO A 454 21.58 -23.83 -19.79
C PRO A 454 20.31 -24.66 -19.72
N GLN A 455 19.15 -24.00 -19.85
CA GLN A 455 17.84 -24.61 -19.68
C GLN A 455 16.94 -24.33 -20.87
N TYR A 456 15.98 -25.26 -21.08
CA TYR A 456 14.87 -25.08 -22.01
C TYR A 456 13.53 -25.38 -21.36
N THR A 457 12.47 -24.87 -21.96
CA THR A 457 11.09 -25.23 -21.63
C THR A 457 10.28 -25.48 -22.90
N ILE A 458 9.21 -26.29 -22.77
CA ILE A 458 8.21 -26.53 -23.83
C ILE A 458 6.84 -25.96 -23.46
N ASN A 459 6.62 -25.59 -22.21
CA ASN A 459 5.33 -25.14 -21.69
C ASN A 459 5.42 -23.85 -20.84
N GLY A 460 6.61 -23.27 -20.70
CA GLY A 460 6.85 -22.07 -19.89
C GLY A 460 6.88 -22.27 -18.38
N TYR A 461 6.46 -23.45 -17.88
CA TYR A 461 6.36 -23.68 -16.43
C TYR A 461 7.48 -24.59 -15.89
N SER A 462 7.91 -25.58 -16.70
CA SER A 462 8.93 -26.55 -16.30
C SER A 462 10.19 -26.35 -17.13
N TRP A 463 11.30 -26.17 -16.45
CA TRP A 463 12.61 -25.94 -17.09
C TRP A 463 13.48 -27.18 -16.94
N TYR A 464 14.11 -27.55 -18.04
CA TYR A 464 14.95 -28.75 -18.16
C TYR A 464 16.33 -28.34 -18.66
N GLU A 465 17.33 -29.15 -18.30
CA GLU A 465 18.70 -28.90 -18.76
C GLU A 465 18.79 -29.10 -20.29
N TYR A 466 19.36 -28.09 -20.96
CA TYR A 466 19.48 -28.06 -22.41
C TYR A 466 20.80 -28.70 -22.85
N ALA A 467 20.73 -29.64 -23.78
CA ALA A 467 21.91 -30.39 -24.29
C ALA A 467 22.64 -29.67 -25.44
N GLY A 468 22.01 -28.68 -26.06
CA GLY A 468 22.51 -28.03 -27.28
C GLY A 468 22.11 -28.74 -28.56
N VAL A 469 22.38 -28.09 -29.69
CA VAL A 469 22.22 -28.68 -31.03
C VAL A 469 23.60 -28.92 -31.66
N ASP A 470 23.73 -29.99 -32.46
CA ASP A 470 24.98 -30.21 -33.20
C ASP A 470 25.07 -29.22 -34.36
N PRO A 471 26.19 -28.47 -34.52
CA PRO A 471 26.41 -27.56 -35.67
C PRO A 471 26.28 -28.24 -37.04
N LEU A 472 26.52 -29.52 -37.10
CA LEU A 472 26.40 -30.30 -38.32
C LEU A 472 24.96 -30.61 -38.75
N THR A 473 23.96 -30.31 -37.90
CA THR A 473 22.52 -30.49 -38.19
C THR A 473 21.88 -29.24 -38.83
N GLU A 474 22.59 -28.15 -39.02
CA GLU A 474 22.21 -27.11 -39.99
C GLU A 474 22.49 -27.66 -41.42
N VAL A 475 21.90 -28.76 -41.80
CA VAL A 475 21.80 -29.12 -43.22
C VAL A 475 20.84 -28.13 -43.84
N ASN A 476 21.36 -27.24 -44.69
CA ASN A 476 20.57 -26.44 -45.61
C ASN A 476 19.39 -27.28 -46.10
N ASN A 477 18.18 -26.70 -46.17
CA ASN A 477 17.00 -27.32 -46.77
C ASN A 477 17.35 -27.94 -48.12
N VAL A 478 17.74 -29.21 -48.13
CA VAL A 478 17.66 -29.98 -49.33
C VAL A 478 16.18 -30.29 -49.47
N GLU A 479 15.54 -29.74 -50.50
CA GLU A 479 14.22 -30.16 -50.93
C GLU A 479 14.30 -31.67 -51.21
N VAL A 480 13.96 -32.49 -50.22
CA VAL A 480 13.71 -33.91 -50.43
C VAL A 480 12.26 -33.98 -50.90
N SER A 481 12.08 -34.20 -52.20
CA SER A 481 10.81 -34.65 -52.78
C SER A 481 10.18 -35.72 -51.90
N ASP A 482 8.86 -35.67 -51.71
CA ASP A 482 7.98 -36.55 -50.96
C ASP A 482 8.54 -37.97 -50.78
N ALA A 483 9.38 -38.16 -49.78
CA ALA A 483 9.80 -39.49 -49.35
C ALA A 483 8.73 -40.03 -48.40
N ALA A 484 8.14 -41.13 -48.79
CA ALA A 484 7.09 -41.86 -48.13
C ALA A 484 7.31 -42.00 -46.62
N ASP A 485 6.21 -42.26 -45.92
CA ASP A 485 6.05 -42.54 -44.47
C ASP A 485 6.98 -43.64 -43.90
N SER A 486 7.88 -44.17 -44.70
CA SER A 486 8.87 -45.21 -44.42
C SER A 486 10.27 -44.70 -44.06
N ALA A 487 10.49 -43.39 -43.98
CA ALA A 487 11.79 -42.86 -43.61
C ALA A 487 12.16 -43.19 -42.16
N PRO A 488 13.44 -43.55 -41.89
CA PRO A 488 13.85 -43.83 -40.51
C PRO A 488 13.80 -42.59 -39.61
N TRP A 489 13.52 -42.85 -38.32
CA TRP A 489 13.55 -41.86 -37.29
C TRP A 489 14.94 -41.80 -36.63
N TYR A 490 15.41 -40.60 -36.35
CA TYR A 490 16.67 -40.40 -35.65
C TYR A 490 16.48 -39.51 -34.45
N THR A 491 17.27 -39.72 -33.40
CA THR A 491 17.45 -38.74 -32.35
C THR A 491 18.11 -37.51 -32.94
N ILE A 492 18.02 -36.38 -32.26
CA ILE A 492 18.69 -35.12 -32.65
C ILE A 492 20.22 -35.29 -32.76
N ASN A 493 20.80 -36.30 -32.08
CA ASN A 493 22.22 -36.62 -32.14
C ASN A 493 22.57 -37.65 -33.25
N GLY A 494 21.65 -37.89 -34.19
CA GLY A 494 21.88 -38.77 -35.34
C GLY A 494 21.79 -40.27 -35.05
N VAL A 495 21.34 -40.70 -33.87
CA VAL A 495 21.13 -42.10 -33.55
C VAL A 495 19.82 -42.54 -34.18
N GLU A 496 19.88 -43.56 -35.05
CA GLU A 496 18.72 -44.17 -35.70
C GLU A 496 17.83 -44.89 -34.68
N LEU A 497 16.53 -44.64 -34.77
CA LEU A 497 15.52 -45.27 -33.93
C LEU A 497 14.83 -46.40 -34.72
N THR A 498 14.58 -47.51 -34.10
CA THR A 498 13.94 -48.69 -34.73
C THR A 498 12.45 -48.47 -34.99
N GLU A 499 11.85 -47.47 -34.35
CA GLU A 499 10.42 -47.13 -34.49
C GLU A 499 10.18 -45.65 -34.18
N LYS A 500 8.97 -45.18 -34.50
CA LYS A 500 8.54 -43.82 -34.20
C LYS A 500 8.64 -43.53 -32.69
N PRO A 501 9.35 -42.48 -32.26
CA PRO A 501 9.49 -42.17 -30.85
C PRO A 501 8.14 -41.79 -30.23
N THR A 502 7.88 -42.30 -29.02
CA THR A 502 6.68 -42.01 -28.23
C THR A 502 6.98 -41.06 -27.08
N ALA A 503 8.26 -40.89 -26.74
CA ALA A 503 8.66 -39.89 -25.73
C ALA A 503 8.59 -38.47 -26.31
N PRO A 504 8.11 -37.49 -25.54
CA PRO A 504 8.14 -36.09 -25.96
C PRO A 504 9.58 -35.66 -26.25
N GLY A 505 9.78 -35.00 -27.40
CA GLY A 505 11.12 -34.56 -27.79
C GLY A 505 11.22 -34.15 -29.26
N ILE A 506 12.42 -33.72 -29.66
CA ILE A 506 12.74 -33.38 -31.06
C ILE A 506 13.47 -34.56 -31.69
N TYR A 507 13.00 -34.95 -32.84
CA TYR A 507 13.53 -36.08 -33.64
C TYR A 507 13.75 -35.63 -35.08
N ILE A 508 14.48 -36.44 -35.87
CA ILE A 508 14.65 -36.26 -37.29
C ILE A 508 13.92 -37.40 -38.00
N HIS A 509 13.02 -37.06 -38.93
CA HIS A 509 12.30 -37.98 -39.77
C HIS A 509 12.23 -37.44 -41.20
N GLY A 510 12.66 -38.27 -42.17
CA GLY A 510 12.70 -37.81 -43.58
C GLY A 510 13.57 -36.56 -43.81
N GLY A 511 14.61 -36.36 -43.00
CA GLY A 511 15.48 -35.19 -43.05
C GLY A 511 14.89 -33.88 -42.45
N LYS A 512 13.68 -33.94 -41.84
CA LYS A 512 13.03 -32.83 -41.21
C LYS A 512 13.00 -33.01 -39.68
N LYS A 513 13.14 -31.94 -38.94
CA LYS A 513 12.90 -31.94 -37.48
C LYS A 513 11.40 -32.13 -37.21
N VAL A 514 11.06 -33.09 -36.35
CA VAL A 514 9.69 -33.39 -35.92
C VAL A 514 9.60 -33.32 -34.41
N ILE A 515 8.63 -32.61 -33.88
CA ILE A 515 8.35 -32.56 -32.45
C ILE A 515 7.33 -33.65 -32.14
N VAL A 516 7.69 -34.57 -31.26
CA VAL A 516 6.77 -35.56 -30.66
C VAL A 516 6.33 -34.96 -29.32
N LYS A 517 5.02 -34.73 -29.17
CA LYS A 517 4.41 -34.12 -27.96
C LYS A 517 4.08 -35.15 -26.91
#